data_785273f1900fd8e14dc9dbc3c3ecdba5
#
_entry.id   785273f1900fd8e14dc9dbc3c3ecdba5
#
_cell.length_a   1.000
_cell.length_b   1.000
_cell.length_c   1.000
_cell.angle_alpha   90.00
_cell.angle_beta   90.00
_cell.angle_gamma   90.00
#
_symmetry.space_group_name_H-M   'P 1'
#
loop_
_entity.id
_entity.type
_entity.pdbx_description
1 polymer ?
#
loop_
_entity_poly.entity_id
_entity_poly.type
_entity_poly.pdbx_seq_one_letter_code
_entity_poly.pdbx_strand_id
1 'polypeptide(L)'
;VFRGAVWYPKNTRPPQYRNREDHARKTPRQDRWQGGAHLKHWSTIYPDEFDQLSTQQADILITHEAPGYHAYGFEVLDTLARSMGVHTTVHGHQHDCIDSSARWDAQGFKSFGVGLRGVMARDSQEQVRTLVPGALDDQNSQ
;
A
#
# COMPACT_ATOMS: atom_id res chain seq x y z
N VAL A 1 2.58 -2.64 6.04
CA VAL A 1 2.69 -1.17 5.92
C VAL A 1 4.04 -0.80 5.33
N PHE A 2 4.05 0.13 4.38
CA PHE A 2 5.27 0.70 3.81
C PHE A 2 5.63 1.96 4.61
N ARG A 3 6.81 1.99 5.23
CA ARG A 3 7.22 3.08 6.12
C ARG A 3 8.58 3.64 5.76
N GLY A 4 8.74 4.95 5.90
CA GLY A 4 10.02 5.64 5.75
C GLY A 4 11.14 4.97 6.56
N ALA A 5 12.36 5.08 6.10
CA ALA A 5 13.56 4.32 6.44
C ALA A 5 13.64 2.93 5.79
N VAL A 6 12.52 2.28 5.46
CA VAL A 6 12.52 1.04 4.65
C VAL A 6 12.03 1.33 3.23
N TRP A 7 10.89 2.01 3.09
CA TRP A 7 10.32 2.40 1.80
C TRP A 7 10.05 3.90 1.72
N TYR A 8 10.12 4.45 0.52
CA TYR A 8 9.86 5.86 0.26
C TYR A 8 8.83 6.03 -0.86
N PRO A 9 7.85 6.94 -0.70
CA PRO A 9 6.90 7.25 -1.76
C PRO A 9 7.61 7.64 -3.06
N LYS A 10 7.02 7.27 -4.21
CA LYS A 10 7.56 7.56 -5.53
C LYS A 10 9.01 7.08 -5.74
N ASN A 11 9.44 6.03 -5.02
CA ASN A 11 10.80 5.50 -5.10
C ASN A 11 11.90 6.58 -4.97
N THR A 12 11.63 7.64 -4.20
CA THR A 12 12.55 8.77 -4.05
C THR A 12 13.91 8.38 -3.47
N ARG A 13 13.97 7.26 -2.76
CA ARG A 13 15.19 6.68 -2.21
C ARG A 13 15.09 5.15 -2.19
N PRO A 14 16.23 4.44 -2.32
CA PRO A 14 16.25 2.98 -2.13
C PRO A 14 16.00 2.62 -0.66
N PRO A 15 15.51 1.40 -0.38
CA PRO A 15 15.38 0.87 0.96
C PRO A 15 16.71 0.87 1.71
N GLN A 16 16.72 1.35 2.97
CA GLN A 16 17.93 1.37 3.81
C GLN A 16 18.23 0.01 4.47
N TYR A 17 17.21 -0.82 4.62
CA TYR A 17 17.30 -2.10 5.30
C TYR A 17 16.74 -3.19 4.40
N ARG A 18 17.47 -4.28 4.25
CA ARG A 18 17.07 -5.41 3.42
C ARG A 18 16.01 -6.27 4.10
N ASN A 19 16.16 -6.46 5.40
CA ASN A 19 15.29 -7.30 6.20
C ASN A 19 15.16 -6.77 7.64
N ARG A 20 14.33 -7.43 8.41
CA ARG A 20 13.97 -7.08 9.78
C ARG A 20 15.16 -7.18 10.72
N GLU A 21 16.00 -8.18 10.54
CA GLU A 21 17.21 -8.42 11.35
C GLU A 21 18.27 -7.34 11.12
N ASP A 22 18.46 -6.92 9.87
CA ASP A 22 19.37 -5.82 9.53
C ASP A 22 18.93 -4.51 10.18
N HIS A 23 17.63 -4.21 10.13
CA HIS A 23 17.07 -3.03 10.79
C HIS A 23 17.23 -3.12 12.32
N ALA A 24 16.93 -4.28 12.92
CA ALA A 24 17.10 -4.49 14.36
C ALA A 24 18.54 -4.28 14.83
N ARG A 25 19.52 -4.78 14.09
CA ARG A 25 20.95 -4.60 14.41
C ARG A 25 21.38 -3.14 14.43
N LYS A 26 20.84 -2.34 13.49
CA LYS A 26 21.16 -0.91 13.36
C LYS A 26 20.33 -0.01 14.29
N THR A 27 19.30 -0.56 14.94
CA THR A 27 18.47 0.18 15.91
C THR A 27 19.22 0.21 17.27
N PRO A 28 19.42 1.40 17.88
CA PRO A 28 19.99 1.52 19.22
C PRO A 28 19.23 0.68 20.25
N ARG A 29 19.92 0.07 21.21
CA ARG A 29 19.31 -0.89 22.16
C ARG A 29 18.13 -0.31 22.92
N GLN A 30 18.20 0.95 23.34
CA GLN A 30 17.14 1.65 24.08
C GLN A 30 15.88 1.91 23.22
N ASP A 31 16.00 1.89 21.89
CA ASP A 31 14.91 2.18 20.95
C ASP A 31 14.26 0.90 20.39
N ARG A 32 14.77 -0.27 20.79
CA ARG A 32 14.28 -1.56 20.32
C ARG A 32 12.97 -1.96 20.99
N TRP A 33 12.05 -2.48 20.19
CA TRP A 33 10.86 -3.14 20.68
C TRP A 33 11.05 -4.67 20.63
N GLN A 34 10.94 -5.34 21.77
CA GLN A 34 11.09 -6.79 21.90
C GLN A 34 12.40 -7.33 21.25
N GLY A 35 13.49 -6.58 21.37
CA GLY A 35 14.78 -6.95 20.79
C GLY A 35 14.93 -6.67 19.28
N GLY A 36 13.84 -6.28 18.60
CA GLY A 36 13.80 -5.96 17.18
C GLY A 36 14.02 -4.47 16.86
N ALA A 37 13.51 -4.02 15.72
CA ALA A 37 13.48 -2.61 15.37
C ALA A 37 12.52 -1.82 16.25
N HIS A 38 12.47 -0.50 16.11
CA HIS A 38 11.53 0.36 16.83
C HIS A 38 10.08 -0.09 16.60
N LEU A 39 9.20 0.01 17.62
CA LEU A 39 7.80 -0.42 17.60
C LEU A 39 7.02 0.03 16.33
N LYS A 40 7.26 1.26 15.86
CA LYS A 40 6.61 1.79 14.65
C LYS A 40 6.85 0.93 13.39
N HIS A 41 7.90 0.09 13.38
CA HIS A 41 8.23 -0.80 12.28
C HIS A 41 7.72 -2.23 12.47
N TRP A 42 6.92 -2.49 13.50
CA TRP A 42 6.35 -3.82 13.78
C TRP A 42 5.62 -4.41 12.56
N SER A 43 4.80 -3.62 11.90
CA SER A 43 4.01 -4.02 10.74
C SER A 43 4.64 -3.61 9.39
N THR A 44 5.91 -3.19 9.39
CA THR A 44 6.61 -2.84 8.15
C THR A 44 6.92 -4.11 7.36
N ILE A 45 6.67 -4.08 6.05
CA ILE A 45 7.12 -5.09 5.09
C ILE A 45 8.52 -4.70 4.64
N TYR A 46 9.45 -5.65 4.63
CA TYR A 46 10.83 -5.44 4.20
C TYR A 46 11.05 -5.94 2.76
N PRO A 47 12.15 -5.52 2.09
CA PRO A 47 12.44 -5.96 0.72
C PRO A 47 12.47 -7.46 0.50
N ASP A 48 12.97 -8.24 1.46
CA ASP A 48 12.98 -9.71 1.37
C ASP A 48 11.58 -10.32 1.46
N GLU A 49 10.70 -9.77 2.32
CA GLU A 49 9.30 -10.15 2.39
C GLU A 49 8.55 -9.75 1.10
N PHE A 50 8.88 -8.57 0.55
CA PHE A 50 8.36 -8.11 -0.73
C PHE A 50 8.76 -9.04 -1.89
N ASP A 51 10.02 -9.45 -1.95
CA ASP A 51 10.53 -10.37 -2.97
C ASP A 51 9.77 -11.72 -2.93
N GLN A 52 9.46 -12.23 -1.72
CA GLN A 52 8.65 -13.43 -1.56
C GLN A 52 7.19 -13.23 -2.04
N LEU A 53 6.58 -12.09 -1.70
CA LEU A 53 5.22 -11.76 -2.16
C LEU A 53 5.16 -11.64 -3.68
N SER A 54 6.16 -11.07 -4.30
CA SER A 54 6.20 -10.85 -5.76
C SER A 54 6.23 -12.15 -6.59
N THR A 55 6.52 -13.29 -5.95
CA THR A 55 6.44 -14.64 -6.59
C THR A 55 5.05 -15.27 -6.49
N GLN A 56 4.14 -14.68 -5.73
CA GLN A 56 2.76 -15.15 -5.60
C GLN A 56 1.89 -14.64 -6.75
N GLN A 57 0.72 -15.24 -6.92
CA GLN A 57 -0.31 -14.75 -7.83
C GLN A 57 -1.58 -14.41 -7.05
N ALA A 58 -2.26 -13.33 -7.44
CA ALA A 58 -3.50 -12.90 -6.83
C ALA A 58 -4.34 -12.07 -7.81
N ASP A 59 -5.65 -12.16 -7.73
CA ASP A 59 -6.56 -11.30 -8.51
C ASP A 59 -6.72 -9.92 -7.89
N ILE A 60 -6.68 -9.86 -6.56
CA ILE A 60 -6.90 -8.63 -5.78
C ILE A 60 -5.76 -8.45 -4.78
N LEU A 61 -5.19 -7.26 -4.74
CA LEU A 61 -4.21 -6.84 -3.75
C LEU A 61 -4.82 -5.79 -2.82
N ILE A 62 -4.89 -6.09 -1.54
CA ILE A 62 -5.36 -5.15 -0.52
C ILE A 62 -4.14 -4.62 0.25
N THR A 63 -4.00 -3.31 0.29
CA THR A 63 -2.89 -2.64 0.98
C THR A 63 -3.39 -1.53 1.90
N HIS A 64 -2.60 -1.18 2.90
CA HIS A 64 -2.89 0.01 3.70
C HIS A 64 -2.55 1.29 2.92
N GLU A 65 -1.39 1.30 2.26
CA GLU A 65 -0.89 2.44 1.48
C GLU A 65 -1.39 2.40 0.04
N ALA A 66 -1.46 3.57 -0.60
CA ALA A 66 -1.84 3.71 -1.99
C ALA A 66 -0.71 3.34 -2.96
N PRO A 67 -1.02 2.78 -4.15
CA PRO A 67 -0.08 2.67 -5.27
C PRO A 67 0.40 4.02 -5.79
N GLY A 68 1.36 3.99 -6.72
CA GLY A 68 2.06 5.15 -7.23
C GLY A 68 1.23 6.22 -7.91
N TYR A 69 -0.03 5.95 -8.29
CA TYR A 69 -0.92 6.98 -8.85
C TYR A 69 -1.28 8.08 -7.86
N HIS A 70 -1.34 7.76 -6.57
CA HIS A 70 -1.64 8.72 -5.51
C HIS A 70 -0.43 9.63 -5.25
N ALA A 71 -0.67 10.90 -4.85
CA ALA A 71 0.40 11.87 -4.60
C ALA A 71 1.43 11.36 -3.56
N TYR A 72 0.96 10.67 -2.52
CA TYR A 72 1.78 10.06 -1.47
C TYR A 72 1.93 8.54 -1.63
N GLY A 73 1.60 8.01 -2.81
CA GLY A 73 1.60 6.58 -3.08
C GLY A 73 3.00 6.00 -3.27
N PHE A 74 3.08 4.68 -3.17
CA PHE A 74 4.31 3.90 -3.28
C PHE A 74 4.34 3.16 -4.62
N GLU A 75 5.23 3.55 -5.53
CA GLU A 75 5.41 2.89 -6.83
C GLU A 75 5.85 1.43 -6.73
N VAL A 76 6.45 1.06 -5.59
CA VAL A 76 6.77 -0.34 -5.30
C VAL A 76 5.52 -1.21 -5.24
N LEU A 77 4.35 -0.65 -4.87
CA LEU A 77 3.07 -1.37 -4.91
C LEU A 77 2.59 -1.61 -6.34
N ASP A 78 2.88 -0.71 -7.29
CA ASP A 78 2.58 -0.94 -8.70
C ASP A 78 3.42 -2.11 -9.23
N THR A 79 4.70 -2.17 -8.83
CA THR A 79 5.59 -3.28 -9.18
C THR A 79 5.08 -4.59 -8.60
N LEU A 80 4.66 -4.59 -7.33
CA LEU A 80 4.10 -5.78 -6.68
C LEU A 80 2.83 -6.25 -7.38
N ALA A 81 1.87 -5.35 -7.61
CA ALA A 81 0.61 -5.68 -8.26
C ALA A 81 0.84 -6.31 -9.65
N ARG A 82 1.75 -5.72 -10.44
CA ARG A 82 2.09 -6.25 -11.76
C ARG A 82 2.78 -7.61 -11.70
N SER A 83 3.74 -7.80 -10.80
CA SER A 83 4.44 -9.10 -10.66
C SER A 83 3.52 -10.23 -10.19
N MET A 84 2.50 -9.91 -9.39
CA MET A 84 1.51 -10.87 -8.91
C MET A 84 0.34 -11.09 -9.90
N GLY A 85 0.30 -10.40 -11.05
CA GLY A 85 -0.80 -10.48 -12.01
C GLY A 85 -2.13 -9.90 -11.49
N VAL A 86 -2.07 -8.96 -10.56
CA VAL A 86 -3.25 -8.36 -9.92
C VAL A 86 -4.04 -7.51 -10.91
N HIS A 87 -5.36 -7.71 -10.97
CA HIS A 87 -6.27 -6.88 -11.77
C HIS A 87 -6.86 -5.71 -10.99
N THR A 88 -6.97 -5.84 -9.67
CA THR A 88 -7.59 -4.83 -8.82
C THR A 88 -6.79 -4.62 -7.54
N THR A 89 -6.48 -3.38 -7.22
CA THR A 89 -5.93 -3.01 -5.90
C THR A 89 -6.95 -2.20 -5.10
N VAL A 90 -6.97 -2.42 -3.80
CA VAL A 90 -7.79 -1.67 -2.85
C VAL A 90 -6.89 -1.17 -1.73
N HIS A 91 -7.01 0.11 -1.36
CA HIS A 91 -6.20 0.69 -0.29
C HIS A 91 -7.00 1.66 0.59
N GLY A 92 -6.47 1.97 1.75
CA GLY A 92 -6.99 2.96 2.69
C GLY A 92 -5.96 4.08 2.93
N HIS A 93 -5.71 4.42 4.20
CA HIS A 93 -4.72 5.33 4.73
C HIS A 93 -4.94 6.82 4.40
N GLN A 94 -5.09 7.20 3.15
CA GLN A 94 -5.23 8.59 2.71
C GLN A 94 -6.59 9.19 3.05
N HIS A 95 -7.54 8.35 3.46
CA HIS A 95 -8.89 8.70 3.91
C HIS A 95 -9.80 9.32 2.83
N ASP A 96 -9.39 9.27 1.59
CA ASP A 96 -10.15 9.73 0.43
C ASP A 96 -10.73 8.54 -0.35
N CYS A 97 -11.92 8.73 -0.89
CA CYS A 97 -12.57 7.78 -1.79
C CYS A 97 -12.12 8.11 -3.21
N ILE A 98 -11.21 7.31 -3.75
CA ILE A 98 -10.66 7.53 -5.09
C ILE A 98 -10.91 6.31 -5.97
N ASP A 99 -11.49 6.55 -7.15
CA ASP A 99 -11.53 5.58 -8.24
C ASP A 99 -10.49 5.98 -9.30
N SER A 100 -9.42 5.21 -9.38
CA SER A 100 -8.40 5.39 -10.42
C SER A 100 -8.50 4.35 -11.53
N SER A 101 -9.62 3.65 -11.65
CA SER A 101 -9.82 2.58 -12.64
C SER A 101 -9.59 3.05 -14.09
N ALA A 102 -9.87 4.33 -14.39
CA ALA A 102 -9.60 4.92 -15.70
C ALA A 102 -8.09 4.95 -16.10
N ARG A 103 -7.19 4.73 -15.15
CA ARG A 103 -5.74 4.68 -15.39
C ARG A 103 -5.21 3.27 -15.62
N TRP A 104 -6.09 2.28 -15.67
CA TRP A 104 -5.70 0.88 -15.72
C TRP A 104 -4.77 0.53 -16.89
N ASP A 105 -4.94 1.16 -18.06
CA ASP A 105 -4.07 0.95 -19.22
C ASP A 105 -2.61 1.34 -18.95
N ALA A 106 -2.41 2.43 -18.20
CA ALA A 106 -1.07 2.92 -17.87
C ALA A 106 -0.43 2.19 -16.71
N GLN A 107 -1.21 1.79 -15.69
CA GLN A 107 -0.66 1.15 -14.49
C GLN A 107 -0.73 -0.38 -14.49
N GLY A 108 -1.58 -0.98 -15.33
CA GLY A 108 -1.75 -2.43 -15.49
C GLY A 108 -2.77 -3.07 -14.55
N PHE A 109 -3.48 -2.29 -13.74
CA PHE A 109 -4.52 -2.73 -12.81
C PHE A 109 -5.48 -1.57 -12.47
N LYS A 110 -6.69 -1.90 -12.04
CA LYS A 110 -7.64 -0.92 -11.48
C LYS A 110 -7.30 -0.67 -10.02
N SER A 111 -7.41 0.56 -9.53
CA SER A 111 -7.13 0.88 -8.12
C SER A 111 -8.24 1.72 -7.49
N PHE A 112 -8.57 1.38 -6.25
CA PHE A 112 -9.66 1.99 -5.49
C PHE A 112 -9.18 2.37 -4.09
N GLY A 113 -9.30 3.66 -3.73
CA GLY A 113 -9.12 4.15 -2.38
C GLY A 113 -10.45 4.10 -1.63
N VAL A 114 -10.45 3.57 -0.41
CA VAL A 114 -11.61 3.54 0.47
C VAL A 114 -11.51 4.69 1.48
N GLY A 115 -12.50 5.58 1.48
CA GLY A 115 -12.57 6.72 2.38
C GLY A 115 -12.65 6.32 3.87
N LEU A 116 -12.33 7.25 4.76
CA LEU A 116 -12.39 7.02 6.20
C LEU A 116 -13.79 6.57 6.64
N ARG A 117 -13.93 5.36 7.21
CA ARG A 117 -15.20 4.73 7.57
C ARG A 117 -16.13 4.46 6.38
N GLY A 118 -15.64 4.62 5.15
CA GLY A 118 -16.38 4.32 3.94
C GLY A 118 -16.52 2.81 3.72
N VAL A 119 -17.51 2.44 2.92
CA VAL A 119 -17.75 1.06 2.48
C VAL A 119 -17.90 1.03 0.98
N MET A 120 -17.10 0.20 0.33
CA MET A 120 -17.21 -0.08 -1.09
C MET A 120 -17.60 -1.55 -1.31
N ALA A 121 -18.36 -1.82 -2.33
CA ALA A 121 -18.67 -3.18 -2.77
C ALA A 121 -18.17 -3.41 -4.19
N ARG A 122 -17.66 -4.62 -4.44
CA ARG A 122 -17.32 -5.13 -5.76
C ARG A 122 -18.27 -6.30 -6.06
N ASP A 123 -18.95 -6.24 -7.17
CA ASP A 123 -19.86 -7.30 -7.59
C ASP A 123 -19.16 -8.38 -8.43
N SER A 124 -19.90 -9.40 -8.83
CA SER A 124 -19.40 -10.50 -9.65
C SER A 124 -19.00 -10.09 -11.08
N GLN A 125 -19.40 -8.90 -11.53
CA GLN A 125 -19.03 -8.31 -12.82
C GLN A 125 -17.83 -7.34 -12.67
N GLU A 126 -17.16 -7.37 -11.51
CA GLU A 126 -16.03 -6.50 -11.19
C GLU A 126 -16.35 -5.00 -11.08
N GLN A 127 -17.63 -4.63 -11.04
CA GLN A 127 -18.01 -3.25 -10.84
C GLN A 127 -17.86 -2.87 -9.36
N VAL A 128 -17.16 -1.79 -9.12
CA VAL A 128 -16.95 -1.26 -7.76
C VAL A 128 -17.91 -0.08 -7.57
N ARG A 129 -18.58 -0.05 -6.43
CA ARG A 129 -19.49 1.06 -6.05
C ARG A 129 -19.32 1.41 -4.58
N THR A 130 -19.42 2.67 -4.26
CA THR A 130 -19.46 3.15 -2.89
C THR A 130 -20.85 2.90 -2.31
N LEU A 131 -20.94 2.13 -1.22
CA LEU A 131 -22.18 1.90 -0.47
C LEU A 131 -22.35 2.93 0.63
N VAL A 132 -21.27 3.31 1.29
CA VAL A 132 -21.23 4.34 2.33
C VAL A 132 -20.05 5.25 1.98
N PRO A 133 -20.28 6.56 1.76
CA PRO A 133 -19.19 7.50 1.52
C PRO A 133 -18.29 7.61 2.76
N GLY A 134 -17.04 7.96 2.55
CA GLY A 134 -16.11 8.21 3.64
C GLY A 134 -16.47 9.48 4.42
N ALA A 135 -16.16 9.53 5.70
CA ALA A 135 -16.49 10.66 6.57
C ALA A 135 -15.85 12.00 6.15
N LEU A 136 -14.85 11.96 5.25
CA LEU A 136 -14.15 13.15 4.75
C LEU A 136 -14.37 13.40 3.25
N ASP A 137 -15.15 12.57 2.57
CA ASP A 137 -15.35 12.66 1.11
C ASP A 137 -15.97 14.00 0.69
N ASP A 138 -16.91 14.54 1.48
CA ASP A 138 -17.53 15.83 1.22
C ASP A 138 -16.56 17.02 1.35
N GLN A 139 -15.50 16.88 2.14
CA GLN A 139 -14.49 17.92 2.34
C GLN A 139 -13.45 17.93 1.21
N ASN A 140 -13.25 16.82 0.52
CA ASN A 140 -12.27 16.66 -0.55
C ASN A 140 -12.89 16.96 -1.94
N SER A 141 -14.18 17.27 -2.01
CA SER A 141 -14.92 17.55 -3.25
C SER A 141 -14.99 19.05 -3.59
N GLN A 142 -14.23 19.94 -2.88
CA GLN A 142 -14.21 21.38 -3.13
C GLN A 142 -12.91 21.83 -3.79
#